data_e77dd806be5b2d7899679fa0505dcc95
#
_entry.id   e77dd806be5b2d7899679fa0505dcc95
#
_cell.length_a   1.000
_cell.length_b   1.000
_cell.length_c   1.000
_cell.angle_alpha   90.00
_cell.angle_beta   90.00
_cell.angle_gamma   90.00
#
_symmetry.space_group_name_H-M   'P 1'
#
loop_
_entity.id
_entity.type
_entity.pdbx_description
1 polymer ?
#
loop_
_entity_poly.entity_id
_entity_poly.type
_entity_poly.pdbx_seq_one_letter_code
_entity_poly.pdbx_strand_id
1 'polypeptide(L)'
;IIANNSSVIYTNANTDPYSPSSAMNNWNAELQANLTAVIGEANYDIGHLFGATGGGGSAGCIGCVCVNGQKGSGITSPADGVPMGDTFDIDYVAHEMGHQMGANHTFTHTAENNAVNVEPGSGSTIMAYAGIGGGGTDMQNNSDDYFTYRSILQIQTNLSGKTCPVSTNIATTNPAPTVSAGASYTIPVSTAFKLTGTASDTAGQNLTYCWEQNNDATTVGGTATFPSPTKTDGPNWRSRVPSASPVRFMPPFQNVLNGQLVNTWETVSSVARTLTFTLTVRDNVAGGGQTNTGVMAVTVVDGGGAFAITNPSVENVSWAPGSTQTVTWNVAGTTANGINTANVNILFSTNGGATFTTLVSNTPNDGSQAITLPSTPAPNCRLMIEAVGNIFYAVSKNIALGYTFTSTCATYSNNTNLSIPDGTGANIPGNTVQKTINVPATGTISDVNVTLAGTHTYFWDLVVAMNHPDGTQVALL
;
A
#
# COMPACT_ATOMS: atom_id res chain seq x y z
N ILE A 1 -6.16 13.43 28.50
CA ILE A 1 -5.45 14.59 29.09
C ILE A 1 -5.90 14.71 30.54
N ILE A 2 -4.94 14.76 31.46
CA ILE A 2 -5.20 14.94 32.89
C ILE A 2 -5.63 16.38 33.21
N ALA A 3 -6.43 16.54 34.28
CA ALA A 3 -6.96 17.87 34.67
C ALA A 3 -5.87 18.86 35.10
N ASN A 4 -4.72 18.37 35.58
CA ASN A 4 -3.58 19.18 36.05
C ASN A 4 -2.40 19.24 35.05
N ASN A 5 -2.64 18.99 33.76
CA ASN A 5 -1.58 19.02 32.74
C ASN A 5 -0.87 20.40 32.67
N SER A 6 -1.55 21.49 33.04
CA SER A 6 -0.92 22.82 33.13
C SER A 6 0.27 22.91 34.07
N SER A 7 0.37 21.98 35.02
CA SER A 7 1.52 21.87 35.94
C SER A 7 2.79 21.36 35.29
N VAL A 8 2.70 20.79 34.08
CA VAL A 8 3.81 20.23 33.28
C VAL A 8 3.95 20.92 31.92
N ILE A 9 3.27 22.05 31.70
CA ILE A 9 3.43 22.92 30.54
C ILE A 9 4.37 24.05 30.95
N TYR A 10 5.55 24.08 30.39
CA TYR A 10 6.59 25.07 30.69
C TYR A 10 6.68 26.06 29.53
N THR A 11 6.64 27.37 29.88
CA THR A 11 6.67 28.46 28.89
C THR A 11 7.98 29.24 28.89
N ASN A 12 8.93 28.82 29.72
CA ASN A 12 10.24 29.46 29.86
C ASN A 12 11.35 28.39 29.80
N ALA A 13 12.06 28.34 28.67
CA ALA A 13 13.15 27.42 28.41
C ALA A 13 14.35 27.53 29.37
N ASN A 14 14.47 28.62 30.17
CA ASN A 14 15.53 28.74 31.15
C ASN A 14 15.18 28.09 32.50
N THR A 15 13.93 27.69 32.70
CA THR A 15 13.43 27.14 33.97
C THR A 15 12.64 25.83 33.78
N ASP A 16 12.45 25.35 32.54
CA ASP A 16 11.86 24.05 32.31
C ASP A 16 12.83 22.92 32.76
N PRO A 17 12.33 21.73 33.05
CA PRO A 17 13.15 20.62 33.55
C PRO A 17 13.85 19.83 32.43
N TYR A 18 13.86 20.30 31.19
CA TYR A 18 14.35 19.57 30.05
C TYR A 18 15.67 20.12 29.50
N SER A 19 16.52 19.22 29.06
CA SER A 19 17.74 19.57 28.33
C SER A 19 17.40 20.25 26.99
N PRO A 20 18.31 21.07 26.41
CA PRO A 20 18.08 21.63 25.08
C PRO A 20 17.97 20.53 24.02
N SER A 21 17.33 20.86 22.90
CA SER A 21 17.08 19.88 21.80
C SER A 21 18.34 19.22 21.25
N SER A 22 19.50 19.85 21.39
CA SER A 22 20.81 19.23 21.08
C SER A 22 21.17 18.05 21.97
N ALA A 23 20.47 17.86 23.10
CA ALA A 23 20.61 16.76 24.03
C ALA A 23 19.28 16.00 24.22
N MET A 24 18.46 15.92 23.18
CA MET A 24 17.13 15.30 23.17
C MET A 24 17.13 13.87 23.71
N ASN A 25 18.24 13.14 23.62
CA ASN A 25 18.37 11.80 24.18
C ASN A 25 18.15 11.73 25.71
N ASN A 26 18.21 12.86 26.42
CA ASN A 26 17.93 12.92 27.85
C ASN A 26 16.42 13.02 28.14
N TRP A 27 15.62 13.49 27.21
CA TRP A 27 14.22 13.85 27.42
C TRP A 27 13.34 12.71 27.91
N ASN A 28 13.60 11.49 27.49
CA ASN A 28 12.86 10.31 27.99
C ASN A 28 12.96 10.18 29.52
N ALA A 29 14.17 10.27 30.05
CA ALA A 29 14.41 10.16 31.50
C ALA A 29 13.94 11.42 32.24
N GLU A 30 14.16 12.60 31.68
CA GLU A 30 13.76 13.89 32.26
C GLU A 30 12.23 13.99 32.34
N LEU A 31 11.50 13.60 31.29
CA LEU A 31 10.03 13.56 31.29
C LEU A 31 9.52 12.60 32.36
N GLN A 32 10.05 11.37 32.40
CA GLN A 32 9.64 10.39 33.41
C GLN A 32 9.85 10.92 34.82
N ALA A 33 11.01 11.52 35.09
CA ALA A 33 11.31 12.10 36.42
C ALA A 33 10.37 13.25 36.76
N ASN A 34 10.11 14.14 35.81
CA ASN A 34 9.22 15.29 35.99
C ASN A 34 7.78 14.86 36.25
N LEU A 35 7.23 13.93 35.47
CA LEU A 35 5.87 13.43 35.67
C LEU A 35 5.72 12.68 36.98
N THR A 36 6.73 11.92 37.38
CA THR A 36 6.74 11.25 38.69
C THR A 36 6.69 12.25 39.84
N ALA A 37 7.49 13.33 39.76
CA ALA A 37 7.58 14.34 40.80
C ALA A 37 6.36 15.28 40.87
N VAL A 38 5.86 15.73 39.70
CA VAL A 38 4.84 16.78 39.62
C VAL A 38 3.42 16.22 39.60
N ILE A 39 3.20 15.13 38.87
CA ILE A 39 1.87 14.50 38.67
C ILE A 39 1.69 13.32 39.62
N GLY A 40 2.71 12.54 39.82
CA GLY A 40 2.67 11.28 40.56
C GLY A 40 2.19 10.08 39.74
N GLU A 41 2.86 8.96 39.92
CA GLU A 41 2.68 7.73 39.12
C GLU A 41 1.22 7.19 39.10
N ALA A 42 0.46 7.45 40.15
CA ALA A 42 -0.94 6.97 40.24
C ALA A 42 -1.93 7.79 39.41
N ASN A 43 -1.51 8.92 38.85
CA ASN A 43 -2.42 9.91 38.27
C ASN A 43 -2.33 10.01 36.73
N TYR A 44 -1.53 9.17 36.08
CA TYR A 44 -1.45 9.11 34.61
C TYR A 44 -1.12 7.69 34.13
N ASP A 45 -1.50 7.36 32.92
CA ASP A 45 -1.31 6.05 32.30
C ASP A 45 -0.19 6.06 31.27
N ILE A 46 0.03 7.21 30.61
CA ILE A 46 1.03 7.46 29.60
C ILE A 46 1.47 8.95 29.67
N GLY A 47 2.74 9.21 29.47
CA GLY A 47 3.29 10.55 29.34
C GLY A 47 4.04 10.72 28.02
N HIS A 48 3.86 11.89 27.39
CA HIS A 48 4.50 12.20 26.11
C HIS A 48 4.89 13.67 26.04
N LEU A 49 6.15 13.95 25.73
CA LEU A 49 6.69 15.30 25.56
C LEU A 49 6.68 15.69 24.08
N PHE A 50 6.15 16.86 23.81
CA PHE A 50 6.20 17.48 22.49
C PHE A 50 7.28 18.55 22.44
N GLY A 51 8.31 18.30 21.59
CA GLY A 51 9.33 19.28 21.26
C GLY A 51 9.05 19.95 19.93
N ALA A 52 9.71 21.07 19.64
CA ALA A 52 9.57 21.81 18.39
C ALA A 52 10.77 21.66 17.46
N THR A 53 11.91 21.20 17.98
CA THR A 53 13.17 21.05 17.20
C THR A 53 13.98 19.89 17.73
N GLY A 54 14.83 19.31 16.88
CA GLY A 54 15.73 18.21 17.29
C GLY A 54 15.69 17.03 16.33
N GLY A 55 14.54 16.75 15.74
CA GLY A 55 14.38 15.75 14.68
C GLY A 55 14.41 14.32 15.18
N GLY A 56 13.28 13.84 15.68
CA GLY A 56 13.10 12.44 16.05
C GLY A 56 11.98 12.22 17.04
N GLY A 57 11.75 10.96 17.35
CA GLY A 57 10.84 10.48 18.37
C GLY A 57 11.46 9.31 19.14
N SER A 58 10.94 9.04 20.28
CA SER A 58 11.28 7.85 21.07
C SER A 58 10.15 7.57 22.06
N ALA A 59 9.63 6.37 22.02
CA ALA A 59 8.67 5.89 23.02
C ALA A 59 9.29 5.73 24.41
N GLY A 60 10.62 5.75 24.49
CA GLY A 60 11.38 5.42 25.72
C GLY A 60 11.25 3.95 26.09
N CYS A 61 10.09 3.36 25.91
CA CYS A 61 9.82 1.95 26.17
C CYS A 61 8.60 1.46 25.37
N ILE A 62 8.75 0.36 24.65
CA ILE A 62 7.63 -0.26 23.91
C ILE A 62 6.71 -0.99 24.89
N GLY A 63 5.40 -0.69 24.83
CA GLY A 63 4.37 -1.35 25.64
C GLY A 63 4.36 -0.97 27.11
N CYS A 64 5.04 0.11 27.51
CA CYS A 64 5.13 0.53 28.90
C CYS A 64 3.97 1.38 29.40
N VAL A 65 2.89 1.54 28.66
CA VAL A 65 1.65 2.10 29.20
C VAL A 65 1.32 1.44 30.53
N CYS A 66 0.94 2.21 31.55
CA CYS A 66 0.67 1.77 32.93
C CYS A 66 1.89 1.24 33.74
N VAL A 67 3.09 1.20 33.19
CA VAL A 67 4.26 0.70 33.90
C VAL A 67 4.94 1.85 34.66
N ASN A 68 4.81 1.89 35.96
CA ASN A 68 5.42 2.93 36.81
C ASN A 68 6.93 3.01 36.60
N GLY A 69 7.45 4.23 36.51
CA GLY A 69 8.85 4.50 36.23
C GLY A 69 9.27 4.38 34.76
N GLN A 70 8.33 4.05 33.85
CA GLN A 70 8.58 3.90 32.41
C GLN A 70 7.51 4.53 31.52
N LYS A 71 6.27 4.59 31.99
CA LYS A 71 5.10 5.08 31.23
C LYS A 71 5.12 6.55 30.87
N GLY A 72 5.97 7.34 31.53
CA GLY A 72 6.11 8.77 31.32
C GLY A 72 7.29 9.15 30.43
N SER A 73 7.76 8.29 29.53
CA SER A 73 9.03 8.49 28.82
C SER A 73 8.91 8.73 27.32
N GLY A 74 7.73 8.86 26.74
CA GLY A 74 7.57 9.13 25.30
C GLY A 74 7.93 10.57 24.93
N ILE A 75 8.58 10.74 23.77
CA ILE A 75 8.91 12.06 23.22
C ILE A 75 8.68 12.10 21.71
N THR A 76 8.35 13.29 21.21
CA THR A 76 8.26 13.60 19.79
C THR A 76 8.76 15.00 19.51
N SER A 77 9.64 15.15 18.51
CA SER A 77 10.15 16.44 18.07
C SER A 77 10.44 16.42 16.58
N PRO A 78 9.81 17.28 15.76
CA PRO A 78 9.90 17.20 14.31
C PRO A 78 11.26 17.67 13.79
N ALA A 79 11.72 17.07 12.68
CA ALA A 79 12.99 17.45 12.05
C ALA A 79 12.90 18.80 11.32
N ASP A 80 11.74 19.18 10.83
CA ASP A 80 11.49 20.41 10.10
C ASP A 80 11.21 21.63 11.00
N GLY A 81 11.13 21.40 12.32
CA GLY A 81 10.83 22.46 13.30
C GLY A 81 9.36 22.91 13.30
N VAL A 82 8.44 22.14 12.69
CA VAL A 82 7.01 22.45 12.60
C VAL A 82 6.20 21.44 13.41
N PRO A 83 5.95 21.67 14.72
CA PRO A 83 5.26 20.71 15.58
C PRO A 83 3.74 20.76 15.38
N MET A 84 3.28 20.57 14.16
CA MET A 84 1.86 20.55 13.77
C MET A 84 1.67 19.94 12.39
N GLY A 85 0.44 19.50 12.10
CA GLY A 85 0.02 18.97 10.81
C GLY A 85 0.34 17.51 10.65
N ASP A 86 0.00 16.98 9.47
CA ASP A 86 -0.05 15.56 9.18
C ASP A 86 1.27 14.83 9.50
N THR A 87 2.40 15.36 9.03
CA THR A 87 3.72 14.77 9.30
C THR A 87 4.00 14.69 10.81
N PHE A 88 3.75 15.76 11.56
CA PHE A 88 3.98 15.75 13.01
C PHE A 88 3.03 14.80 13.72
N ASP A 89 1.74 14.88 13.40
CA ASP A 89 0.70 14.13 14.10
C ASP A 89 0.77 12.63 13.80
N ILE A 90 1.06 12.25 12.56
CA ILE A 90 1.03 10.85 12.09
C ILE A 90 2.42 10.20 12.13
N ASP A 91 3.42 10.80 11.45
CA ASP A 91 4.74 10.16 11.29
C ASP A 91 5.55 10.18 12.60
N TYR A 92 5.24 11.10 13.53
CA TYR A 92 5.94 11.18 14.80
C TYR A 92 5.04 10.85 16.01
N VAL A 93 3.98 11.65 16.27
CA VAL A 93 3.20 11.48 17.52
C VAL A 93 2.47 10.15 17.55
N ALA A 94 1.68 9.84 16.53
CA ALA A 94 0.94 8.57 16.47
C ALA A 94 1.88 7.36 16.44
N HIS A 95 3.03 7.48 15.78
CA HIS A 95 4.08 6.44 15.73
C HIS A 95 4.63 6.15 17.11
N GLU A 96 5.15 7.15 17.82
CA GLU A 96 5.74 6.96 19.14
C GLU A 96 4.71 6.53 20.19
N MET A 97 3.50 7.07 20.13
CA MET A 97 2.40 6.60 20.97
C MET A 97 2.01 5.15 20.64
N GLY A 98 2.07 4.73 19.39
CA GLY A 98 1.90 3.34 18.97
C GLY A 98 2.91 2.42 19.67
N HIS A 99 4.18 2.81 19.75
CA HIS A 99 5.20 2.11 20.52
C HIS A 99 4.89 2.08 22.01
N GLN A 100 4.53 3.21 22.61
CA GLN A 100 4.16 3.25 24.03
C GLN A 100 3.00 2.33 24.35
N MET A 101 2.06 2.14 23.40
CA MET A 101 0.94 1.21 23.52
C MET A 101 1.30 -0.25 23.19
N GLY A 102 2.46 -0.53 22.61
CA GLY A 102 2.98 -1.90 22.41
C GLY A 102 3.25 -2.33 20.98
N ALA A 103 3.05 -1.46 19.99
CA ALA A 103 3.36 -1.78 18.61
C ALA A 103 4.86 -1.72 18.32
N ASN A 104 5.35 -2.63 17.48
CA ASN A 104 6.70 -2.61 16.91
C ASN A 104 6.63 -2.12 15.46
N HIS A 105 7.80 -1.78 14.89
CA HIS A 105 7.90 -1.43 13.49
C HIS A 105 7.47 -2.57 12.57
N THR A 106 6.82 -2.20 11.46
CA THR A 106 6.25 -3.15 10.48
C THR A 106 7.06 -3.28 9.20
N PHE A 107 8.03 -2.41 8.98
CA PHE A 107 8.89 -2.37 7.80
C PHE A 107 9.87 -3.56 7.70
N THR A 108 10.45 -3.75 6.50
CA THR A 108 11.44 -4.79 6.25
C THR A 108 12.82 -4.25 5.83
N HIS A 109 12.99 -2.94 5.69
CA HIS A 109 14.24 -2.35 5.20
C HIS A 109 15.44 -2.54 6.15
N THR A 110 15.21 -2.80 7.42
CA THR A 110 16.22 -3.19 8.41
C THR A 110 15.75 -4.41 9.22
N ALA A 111 16.71 -5.10 9.83
CA ALA A 111 16.44 -6.30 10.63
C ALA A 111 16.11 -5.92 12.07
N GLU A 112 14.87 -6.00 12.49
CA GLU A 112 14.47 -5.79 13.88
C GLU A 112 14.04 -7.07 14.60
N ASN A 113 13.75 -8.16 13.86
CA ASN A 113 13.40 -9.48 14.39
C ASN A 113 12.23 -9.46 15.41
N ASN A 114 11.25 -8.60 15.15
CA ASN A 114 10.10 -8.39 16.03
C ASN A 114 8.87 -9.22 15.64
N ALA A 115 8.98 -10.09 14.63
CA ALA A 115 7.94 -10.97 14.10
C ALA A 115 6.70 -10.25 13.52
N VAL A 116 6.83 -8.97 13.18
CA VAL A 116 5.78 -8.16 12.55
C VAL A 116 6.28 -7.37 11.35
N ASN A 117 7.38 -7.79 10.73
CA ASN A 117 7.94 -7.20 9.51
C ASN A 117 7.10 -7.61 8.30
N VAL A 118 5.94 -6.98 8.13
CA VAL A 118 4.89 -7.35 7.14
C VAL A 118 4.70 -6.32 6.04
N GLU A 119 5.45 -5.22 6.07
CA GLU A 119 5.42 -4.19 5.04
C GLU A 119 6.74 -4.18 4.25
N PRO A 120 6.70 -4.22 2.91
CA PRO A 120 7.91 -4.23 2.10
C PRO A 120 8.64 -2.87 2.15
N GLY A 121 9.97 -2.89 2.07
CA GLY A 121 10.79 -1.68 2.13
C GLY A 121 10.59 -0.90 3.42
N SER A 122 10.41 0.41 3.31
CA SER A 122 10.11 1.30 4.44
C SER A 122 8.71 1.08 5.03
N GLY A 123 7.82 0.38 4.32
CA GLY A 123 6.41 0.37 4.64
C GLY A 123 5.73 1.72 4.37
N SER A 124 4.45 1.83 4.71
CA SER A 124 3.64 3.03 4.47
C SER A 124 2.64 3.38 5.58
N THR A 125 2.55 2.56 6.64
CA THR A 125 1.59 2.79 7.73
C THR A 125 2.23 3.51 8.92
N ILE A 126 1.45 3.84 9.94
CA ILE A 126 1.93 4.59 11.12
C ILE A 126 3.17 3.96 11.74
N MET A 127 3.22 2.63 11.89
CA MET A 127 4.38 1.95 12.50
C MET A 127 5.49 1.62 11.50
N ALA A 128 5.45 2.19 10.30
CA ALA A 128 6.48 2.08 9.28
C ALA A 128 7.38 3.32 9.26
N TYR A 129 8.33 3.39 8.31
CA TYR A 129 9.29 4.48 8.15
C TYR A 129 9.18 5.11 6.76
N ALA A 130 7.96 5.43 6.32
CA ALA A 130 7.74 6.10 5.05
C ALA A 130 8.52 7.43 4.99
N GLY A 131 9.34 7.61 3.94
CA GLY A 131 10.15 8.80 3.72
C GLY A 131 11.45 8.90 4.54
N ILE A 132 11.68 7.99 5.47
CA ILE A 132 12.89 7.97 6.32
C ILE A 132 13.62 6.62 6.32
N GLY A 133 13.19 5.66 5.53
CA GLY A 133 13.84 4.35 5.37
C GLY A 133 15.23 4.45 4.75
N GLY A 134 15.44 5.43 3.89
CA GLY A 134 16.73 5.68 3.23
C GLY A 134 17.15 4.59 2.24
N GLY A 135 18.31 4.79 1.61
CA GLY A 135 18.89 3.78 0.73
C GLY A 135 18.05 3.35 -0.48
N GLY A 136 17.07 4.17 -0.90
CA GLY A 136 16.15 3.86 -1.99
C GLY A 136 15.04 2.88 -1.59
N THR A 137 14.84 2.63 -0.29
CA THR A 137 13.82 1.71 0.21
C THR A 137 12.47 2.38 0.52
N ASP A 138 12.40 3.70 0.39
CA ASP A 138 11.19 4.44 0.68
C ASP A 138 10.08 4.16 -0.32
N MET A 139 8.93 3.76 0.21
CA MET A 139 7.73 3.46 -0.56
C MET A 139 6.97 4.74 -0.92
N GLN A 140 6.96 5.70 -0.03
CA GLN A 140 6.32 7.01 -0.13
C GLN A 140 6.93 7.96 0.90
N ASN A 141 6.61 9.27 0.80
CA ASN A 141 7.27 10.31 1.59
C ASN A 141 6.76 10.41 3.05
N ASN A 142 5.51 10.07 3.30
CA ASN A 142 4.87 10.16 4.62
C ASN A 142 4.02 8.91 4.87
N SER A 143 3.73 8.63 6.13
CA SER A 143 2.88 7.51 6.51
C SER A 143 1.41 7.78 6.21
N ASP A 144 0.69 6.74 5.84
CA ASP A 144 -0.78 6.74 5.79
C ASP A 144 -1.34 6.66 7.22
N ASP A 145 -2.45 7.34 7.49
CA ASP A 145 -3.04 7.56 8.81
C ASP A 145 -3.79 6.36 9.42
N TYR A 146 -3.22 5.15 9.30
CA TYR A 146 -3.80 3.96 9.91
C TYR A 146 -2.73 2.98 10.40
N PHE A 147 -3.11 2.17 11.38
CA PHE A 147 -2.31 1.03 11.86
C PHE A 147 -2.61 -0.24 11.06
N THR A 148 -1.57 -1.04 10.79
CA THR A 148 -1.75 -2.39 10.23
C THR A 148 -2.50 -3.29 11.21
N TYR A 149 -3.02 -4.40 10.71
CA TYR A 149 -3.54 -5.47 11.57
C TYR A 149 -2.54 -5.89 12.66
N ARG A 150 -1.26 -6.01 12.32
CA ARG A 150 -0.23 -6.43 13.30
C ARG A 150 -0.05 -5.42 14.41
N SER A 151 -0.03 -4.14 14.09
CA SER A 151 0.07 -3.07 15.08
C SER A 151 -1.18 -3.03 15.99
N ILE A 152 -2.37 -3.12 15.42
CA ILE A 152 -3.63 -3.20 16.18
C ILE A 152 -3.61 -4.39 17.14
N LEU A 153 -3.21 -5.57 16.67
CA LEU A 153 -3.15 -6.78 17.48
C LEU A 153 -2.15 -6.64 18.65
N GLN A 154 -0.96 -6.09 18.41
CA GLN A 154 0.04 -5.85 19.45
C GLN A 154 -0.47 -4.87 20.51
N ILE A 155 -1.05 -3.73 20.08
CA ILE A 155 -1.62 -2.73 20.98
C ILE A 155 -2.74 -3.34 21.82
N GLN A 156 -3.71 -4.00 21.21
CA GLN A 156 -4.82 -4.63 21.92
C GLN A 156 -4.34 -5.72 22.90
N THR A 157 -3.37 -6.54 22.49
CA THR A 157 -2.79 -7.59 23.34
C THR A 157 -2.10 -6.97 24.55
N ASN A 158 -1.29 -5.91 24.35
CA ASN A 158 -0.61 -5.23 25.46
C ASN A 158 -1.64 -4.58 26.41
N LEU A 159 -2.62 -3.86 25.89
CA LEU A 159 -3.62 -3.15 26.69
C LEU A 159 -4.52 -4.12 27.46
N SER A 160 -4.84 -5.29 26.93
CA SER A 160 -5.69 -6.28 27.60
C SER A 160 -5.12 -6.79 28.93
N GLY A 161 -3.79 -6.72 29.10
CA GLY A 161 -3.09 -7.07 30.34
C GLY A 161 -2.90 -5.91 31.33
N LYS A 162 -3.37 -4.71 31.00
CA LYS A 162 -3.19 -3.52 31.87
C LYS A 162 -4.38 -3.30 32.77
N THR A 163 -4.12 -2.84 33.99
CA THR A 163 -5.15 -2.60 35.03
C THR A 163 -5.35 -1.13 35.38
N CYS A 164 -4.51 -0.24 34.85
CA CYS A 164 -4.61 1.21 35.13
C CYS A 164 -5.71 1.91 34.32
N PRO A 165 -6.10 1.52 33.07
CA PRO A 165 -7.05 2.29 32.30
C PRO A 165 -8.44 2.27 32.93
N VAL A 166 -9.08 3.43 32.94
CA VAL A 166 -10.52 3.53 33.19
C VAL A 166 -11.26 3.25 31.88
N SER A 167 -11.88 2.10 31.79
CA SER A 167 -12.52 1.62 30.56
C SER A 167 -14.04 1.83 30.61
N THR A 168 -14.63 2.22 29.47
CA THR A 168 -16.08 2.19 29.26
C THR A 168 -16.39 1.13 28.21
N ASN A 169 -17.29 0.21 28.56
CA ASN A 169 -17.75 -0.80 27.62
C ASN A 169 -18.77 -0.17 26.64
N ILE A 170 -18.38 -0.03 25.39
CA ILE A 170 -19.22 0.52 24.33
C ILE A 170 -19.86 -0.58 23.44
N ALA A 171 -19.60 -1.84 23.68
CA ALA A 171 -20.09 -2.95 22.84
C ALA A 171 -21.61 -3.06 22.75
N THR A 172 -22.34 -2.47 23.71
CA THR A 172 -23.83 -2.41 23.67
C THR A 172 -24.36 -1.27 22.81
N THR A 173 -23.58 -0.21 22.62
CA THR A 173 -23.96 0.97 21.81
C THR A 173 -23.29 0.99 20.45
N ASN A 174 -22.09 0.45 20.37
CA ASN A 174 -21.32 0.27 19.14
C ASN A 174 -20.56 -1.07 19.18
N PRO A 175 -21.21 -2.20 18.86
CA PRO A 175 -20.53 -3.50 18.77
C PRO A 175 -19.55 -3.51 17.60
N ALA A 176 -18.46 -4.27 17.72
CA ALA A 176 -17.54 -4.45 16.62
C ALA A 176 -18.22 -5.08 15.38
N PRO A 177 -17.85 -4.68 14.15
CA PRO A 177 -18.44 -5.26 12.95
C PRO A 177 -18.16 -6.76 12.86
N THR A 178 -19.09 -7.52 12.26
CA THR A 178 -18.81 -8.91 11.88
C THR A 178 -18.00 -8.92 10.59
N VAL A 179 -16.98 -9.79 10.47
CA VAL A 179 -16.08 -9.82 9.33
C VAL A 179 -15.87 -11.25 8.87
N SER A 180 -15.87 -11.44 7.54
CA SER A 180 -15.41 -12.67 6.90
C SER A 180 -14.45 -12.35 5.77
N ALA A 181 -13.25 -12.91 5.85
CA ALA A 181 -12.26 -12.88 4.76
C ALA A 181 -12.57 -13.91 3.65
N GLY A 182 -13.60 -14.73 3.82
CA GLY A 182 -13.91 -15.83 2.91
C GLY A 182 -13.07 -17.08 3.19
N ALA A 183 -13.12 -18.02 2.26
CA ALA A 183 -12.36 -19.26 2.32
C ALA A 183 -10.89 -19.05 1.93
N SER A 184 -10.03 -19.98 2.29
CA SER A 184 -8.67 -20.09 1.75
C SER A 184 -8.71 -20.75 0.36
N TYR A 185 -7.79 -20.33 -0.52
CA TYR A 185 -7.74 -20.77 -1.91
C TYR A 185 -6.34 -21.25 -2.31
N THR A 186 -6.30 -22.12 -3.31
CA THR A 186 -5.08 -22.48 -4.04
C THR A 186 -5.16 -21.87 -5.44
N ILE A 187 -4.11 -21.19 -5.88
CA ILE A 187 -4.04 -20.50 -7.17
C ILE A 187 -2.74 -20.86 -7.93
N PRO A 188 -2.69 -20.70 -9.26
CA PRO A 188 -1.46 -20.92 -10.01
C PRO A 188 -0.46 -19.78 -9.82
N VAL A 189 0.84 -20.08 -10.02
CA VAL A 189 1.92 -19.07 -10.05
C VAL A 189 1.66 -18.00 -11.12
N SER A 190 2.29 -16.83 -10.95
CA SER A 190 2.31 -15.74 -11.94
C SER A 190 0.94 -15.28 -12.45
N THR A 191 -0.07 -15.39 -11.62
CA THR A 191 -1.47 -15.14 -11.99
C THR A 191 -2.10 -14.10 -11.09
N ALA A 192 -2.87 -13.16 -11.68
CA ALA A 192 -3.64 -12.18 -10.94
C ALA A 192 -4.81 -12.83 -10.19
N PHE A 193 -5.17 -12.27 -9.04
CA PHE A 193 -6.30 -12.73 -8.24
C PHE A 193 -7.01 -11.56 -7.55
N LYS A 194 -8.21 -11.79 -7.04
CA LYS A 194 -8.97 -10.78 -6.27
C LYS A 194 -9.40 -11.35 -4.93
N LEU A 195 -9.17 -10.60 -3.87
CA LEU A 195 -9.69 -10.89 -2.55
C LEU A 195 -11.05 -10.22 -2.40
N THR A 196 -12.02 -10.95 -1.86
CA THR A 196 -13.37 -10.43 -1.62
C THR A 196 -13.81 -10.84 -0.24
N GLY A 197 -14.03 -9.86 0.62
CA GLY A 197 -14.57 -10.10 1.95
C GLY A 197 -16.01 -9.66 2.09
N THR A 198 -16.59 -9.95 3.25
CA THR A 198 -17.88 -9.45 3.65
C THR A 198 -17.84 -8.96 5.08
N ALA A 199 -18.59 -7.92 5.39
CA ALA A 199 -18.79 -7.45 6.75
C ALA A 199 -20.18 -6.90 6.92
N SER A 200 -20.67 -6.88 8.16
CA SER A 200 -21.88 -6.17 8.53
C SER A 200 -21.70 -5.51 9.90
N ASP A 201 -22.37 -4.39 10.08
CA ASP A 201 -22.45 -3.67 11.33
C ASP A 201 -23.90 -3.43 11.70
N THR A 202 -24.28 -3.71 12.95
CA THR A 202 -25.65 -3.61 13.42
C THR A 202 -26.08 -2.16 13.64
N ALA A 203 -25.12 -1.25 13.82
CA ALA A 203 -25.38 0.18 13.95
C ALA A 203 -25.47 0.91 12.60
N GLY A 204 -25.31 0.19 11.46
CA GLY A 204 -25.46 0.73 10.11
C GLY A 204 -24.35 1.70 9.69
N GLN A 205 -23.15 1.54 10.21
CA GLN A 205 -22.02 2.42 9.98
C GLN A 205 -21.44 2.26 8.56
N ASN A 206 -20.75 3.30 8.10
CA ASN A 206 -19.97 3.27 6.86
C ASN A 206 -18.67 2.51 7.08
N LEU A 207 -18.67 1.24 6.73
CA LEU A 207 -17.51 0.37 6.90
C LEU A 207 -16.39 0.70 5.90
N THR A 208 -15.15 0.62 6.38
CA THR A 208 -13.97 0.61 5.51
C THR A 208 -13.19 -0.69 5.69
N TYR A 209 -12.59 -1.13 4.58
CA TYR A 209 -11.95 -2.44 4.42
C TYR A 209 -10.48 -2.27 4.07
N CYS A 210 -9.62 -3.01 4.76
CA CYS A 210 -8.18 -3.04 4.50
C CYS A 210 -7.71 -4.49 4.40
N TRP A 211 -7.30 -4.90 3.20
CA TRP A 211 -6.67 -6.19 2.98
C TRP A 211 -5.14 -6.05 3.10
N GLU A 212 -4.52 -6.85 3.94
CA GLU A 212 -3.08 -6.82 4.20
C GLU A 212 -2.48 -8.21 4.15
N GLN A 213 -1.26 -8.32 3.60
CA GLN A 213 -0.48 -9.54 3.71
C GLN A 213 0.25 -9.56 5.06
N ASN A 214 0.22 -10.69 5.76
CA ASN A 214 0.78 -10.86 7.10
C ASN A 214 1.89 -11.91 7.19
N ASN A 215 2.59 -12.19 6.09
CA ASN A 215 3.79 -13.00 6.14
C ASN A 215 4.94 -12.15 6.70
N ASP A 216 5.45 -12.54 7.86
CA ASP A 216 6.63 -11.93 8.44
C ASP A 216 7.86 -12.19 7.57
N ALA A 217 8.71 -11.19 7.41
CA ALA A 217 9.92 -11.31 6.61
C ALA A 217 11.07 -11.87 7.44
N THR A 218 11.70 -12.91 6.95
CA THR A 218 12.98 -13.41 7.45
C THR A 218 14.16 -12.84 6.66
N THR A 219 13.90 -12.42 5.40
CA THR A 219 14.86 -11.65 4.58
C THR A 219 14.58 -10.18 4.76
N VAL A 220 15.46 -9.47 5.44
CA VAL A 220 15.34 -8.04 5.75
C VAL A 220 16.63 -7.30 5.35
N GLY A 221 16.48 -6.00 5.07
CA GLY A 221 17.59 -5.10 4.74
C GLY A 221 17.68 -4.67 3.29
N GLY A 222 17.71 -3.36 3.08
CA GLY A 222 17.86 -2.70 1.80
C GLY A 222 16.83 -3.14 0.75
N THR A 223 17.22 -3.09 -0.51
CA THR A 223 16.36 -3.46 -1.65
C THR A 223 16.07 -4.96 -1.76
N ALA A 224 16.77 -5.83 -1.01
CA ALA A 224 16.46 -7.26 -0.95
C ALA A 224 15.08 -7.52 -0.32
N THR A 225 14.52 -6.54 0.37
CA THR A 225 13.18 -6.62 0.99
C THR A 225 12.04 -6.29 0.04
N PHE A 226 12.34 -5.78 -1.15
CA PHE A 226 11.31 -5.45 -2.14
C PHE A 226 10.51 -6.68 -2.55
N PRO A 227 9.25 -6.50 -2.93
CA PRO A 227 8.48 -7.54 -3.57
C PRO A 227 9.22 -8.15 -4.77
N SER A 228 9.27 -9.46 -4.82
CA SER A 228 9.90 -10.19 -5.93
C SER A 228 9.07 -11.42 -6.28
N PRO A 229 8.87 -11.74 -7.56
CA PRO A 229 8.14 -12.94 -7.95
C PRO A 229 8.73 -14.24 -7.39
N THR A 230 10.04 -14.28 -7.18
CA THR A 230 10.77 -15.46 -6.68
C THR A 230 10.94 -15.49 -5.16
N LYS A 231 10.45 -14.49 -4.45
CA LYS A 231 10.57 -14.39 -2.99
C LYS A 231 9.69 -15.44 -2.31
N THR A 232 10.27 -16.19 -1.38
CA THR A 232 9.59 -17.30 -0.67
C THR A 232 9.05 -16.92 0.70
N ASP A 233 9.53 -15.82 1.29
CA ASP A 233 9.14 -15.31 2.61
C ASP A 233 8.69 -13.84 2.56
N GLY A 234 8.15 -13.33 3.66
CA GLY A 234 7.79 -11.94 3.83
C GLY A 234 6.72 -11.41 2.87
N PRO A 235 6.50 -10.09 2.85
CA PRO A 235 5.46 -9.48 2.05
C PRO A 235 5.87 -9.30 0.58
N ASN A 236 4.92 -9.58 -0.32
CA ASN A 236 4.94 -9.20 -1.74
C ASN A 236 3.87 -8.15 -2.08
N TRP A 237 3.10 -7.73 -1.09
CA TRP A 237 1.98 -6.81 -1.26
C TRP A 237 2.03 -5.73 -0.19
N ARG A 238 2.13 -4.45 -0.61
CA ARG A 238 2.10 -3.32 0.31
C ARG A 238 0.74 -3.22 1.02
N SER A 239 0.70 -2.62 2.19
CA SER A 239 -0.55 -2.15 2.77
C SER A 239 -1.12 -0.99 1.94
N ARG A 240 -2.43 -0.81 1.97
CA ARG A 240 -3.15 0.26 1.25
C ARG A 240 -4.20 0.87 2.15
N VAL A 241 -4.40 2.17 1.98
CA VAL A 241 -5.42 2.94 2.71
C VAL A 241 -6.76 2.21 2.68
N PRO A 242 -7.42 2.06 3.84
CA PRO A 242 -8.75 1.46 3.93
C PRO A 242 -9.74 2.12 2.97
N SER A 243 -10.57 1.34 2.31
CA SER A 243 -11.54 1.83 1.34
C SER A 243 -12.94 1.28 1.60
N ALA A 244 -13.98 1.88 1.00
CA ALA A 244 -15.35 1.40 1.09
C ALA A 244 -15.60 0.09 0.32
N SER A 245 -14.64 -0.36 -0.51
CA SER A 245 -14.75 -1.60 -1.27
C SER A 245 -14.23 -2.79 -0.46
N PRO A 246 -15.00 -3.88 -0.30
CA PRO A 246 -14.51 -5.11 0.31
C PRO A 246 -13.62 -5.93 -0.63
N VAL A 247 -13.40 -5.46 -1.87
CA VAL A 247 -12.62 -6.15 -2.91
C VAL A 247 -11.26 -5.48 -3.09
N ARG A 248 -10.20 -6.29 -3.10
CA ARG A 248 -8.85 -5.87 -3.49
C ARG A 248 -8.34 -6.75 -4.63
N PHE A 249 -7.99 -6.13 -5.74
CA PHE A 249 -7.29 -6.77 -6.86
C PHE A 249 -5.79 -6.86 -6.58
N MET A 250 -5.19 -7.99 -6.92
CA MET A 250 -3.80 -8.33 -6.63
C MET A 250 -3.08 -8.74 -7.93
N PRO A 251 -2.30 -7.86 -8.55
CA PRO A 251 -2.09 -6.45 -8.24
C PRO A 251 -3.31 -5.57 -8.59
N PRO A 252 -3.23 -4.23 -8.38
CA PRO A 252 -4.32 -3.31 -8.74
C PRO A 252 -4.82 -3.55 -10.15
N PHE A 253 -6.13 -3.49 -10.33
CA PHE A 253 -6.76 -3.91 -11.60
C PHE A 253 -6.21 -3.15 -12.82
N GLN A 254 -5.88 -1.86 -12.66
CA GLN A 254 -5.26 -1.08 -13.73
C GLN A 254 -3.90 -1.64 -14.16
N ASN A 255 -3.09 -2.14 -13.21
CA ASN A 255 -1.83 -2.81 -13.52
C ASN A 255 -2.06 -4.08 -14.33
N VAL A 256 -3.08 -4.87 -13.97
CA VAL A 256 -3.46 -6.08 -14.73
C VAL A 256 -3.89 -5.73 -16.15
N LEU A 257 -4.69 -4.69 -16.35
CA LEU A 257 -5.09 -4.17 -17.67
C LEU A 257 -3.88 -3.77 -18.53
N ASN A 258 -2.82 -3.28 -17.90
CA ASN A 258 -1.56 -2.89 -18.56
C ASN A 258 -0.57 -4.06 -18.69
N GLY A 259 -0.94 -5.28 -18.27
CA GLY A 259 -0.04 -6.44 -18.28
C GLY A 259 1.08 -6.40 -17.22
N GLN A 260 0.97 -5.51 -16.24
CA GLN A 260 1.96 -5.27 -15.20
C GLN A 260 1.62 -6.09 -13.95
N LEU A 261 1.94 -7.38 -13.96
CA LEU A 261 1.74 -8.25 -12.79
C LEU A 261 2.88 -8.16 -11.75
N VAL A 262 3.97 -7.50 -12.13
CA VAL A 262 5.16 -7.27 -11.31
C VAL A 262 5.43 -5.77 -11.31
N ASN A 263 5.47 -5.17 -10.15
CA ASN A 263 5.90 -3.79 -9.95
C ASN A 263 6.68 -3.69 -8.63
N THR A 264 7.26 -2.51 -8.34
CA THR A 264 8.19 -2.32 -7.22
C THR A 264 7.59 -2.75 -5.88
N TRP A 265 6.32 -2.44 -5.62
CA TRP A 265 5.72 -2.61 -4.30
C TRP A 265 4.62 -3.65 -4.22
N GLU A 266 4.30 -4.30 -5.36
CA GLU A 266 3.32 -5.39 -5.42
C GLU A 266 3.66 -6.36 -6.55
N THR A 267 3.64 -7.66 -6.27
CA THR A 267 3.95 -8.65 -7.30
C THR A 267 3.30 -10.00 -7.03
N VAL A 268 2.86 -10.65 -8.11
CA VAL A 268 2.45 -12.05 -8.05
C VAL A 268 3.66 -12.96 -7.84
N SER A 269 3.47 -14.08 -7.16
CA SER A 269 4.54 -15.07 -6.94
C SER A 269 4.68 -15.97 -8.15
N SER A 270 5.91 -16.16 -8.64
CA SER A 270 6.28 -17.14 -9.65
C SER A 270 6.78 -18.47 -9.07
N VAL A 271 6.81 -18.57 -7.74
CA VAL A 271 7.22 -19.75 -6.99
C VAL A 271 6.11 -20.18 -6.03
N ALA A 272 6.10 -21.46 -5.69
CA ALA A 272 5.16 -22.00 -4.72
C ALA A 272 5.40 -21.41 -3.32
N ARG A 273 4.35 -20.87 -2.70
CA ARG A 273 4.36 -20.34 -1.34
C ARG A 273 2.95 -20.14 -0.81
N THR A 274 2.82 -19.98 0.51
CA THR A 274 1.56 -19.57 1.12
C THR A 274 1.61 -18.10 1.52
N LEU A 275 0.61 -17.35 1.06
CA LEU A 275 0.37 -15.96 1.41
C LEU A 275 -0.77 -15.92 2.44
N THR A 276 -0.52 -15.33 3.60
CA THR A 276 -1.56 -15.11 4.62
C THR A 276 -2.08 -13.68 4.49
N PHE A 277 -3.39 -13.54 4.33
CA PHE A 277 -4.05 -12.24 4.26
C PHE A 277 -4.99 -12.03 5.43
N THR A 278 -5.09 -10.79 5.86
CA THR A 278 -6.13 -10.33 6.79
C THR A 278 -7.00 -9.28 6.12
N LEU A 279 -8.27 -9.31 6.47
CA LEU A 279 -9.22 -8.24 6.18
C LEU A 279 -9.58 -7.54 7.49
N THR A 280 -9.04 -6.35 7.70
CA THR A 280 -9.44 -5.49 8.81
C THR A 280 -10.57 -4.58 8.37
N VAL A 281 -11.67 -4.60 9.11
CA VAL A 281 -12.84 -3.73 8.88
C VAL A 281 -12.98 -2.76 10.05
N ARG A 282 -13.24 -1.49 9.73
CA ARG A 282 -13.44 -0.39 10.67
C ARG A 282 -14.83 0.18 10.48
N ASP A 283 -15.53 0.47 11.57
CA ASP A 283 -16.84 1.10 11.55
C ASP A 283 -16.80 2.63 11.47
N ASN A 284 -15.63 3.22 11.70
CA ASN A 284 -15.34 4.66 11.61
C ASN A 284 -16.22 5.54 12.52
N VAL A 285 -16.70 5.01 13.65
CA VAL A 285 -17.48 5.77 14.62
C VAL A 285 -16.56 6.74 15.38
N ALA A 286 -16.87 8.02 15.30
CA ALA A 286 -16.10 9.04 16.01
C ALA A 286 -16.13 8.85 17.53
N GLY A 287 -14.97 8.82 18.17
CA GLY A 287 -14.83 8.71 19.62
C GLY A 287 -15.11 7.34 20.22
N GLY A 288 -15.36 6.32 19.39
CA GLY A 288 -15.66 4.96 19.88
C GLY A 288 -15.66 3.92 18.77
N GLY A 289 -14.86 4.14 17.70
CA GLY A 289 -14.78 3.22 16.58
C GLY A 289 -14.29 1.85 16.98
N GLN A 290 -14.84 0.82 16.34
CA GLN A 290 -14.50 -0.58 16.55
C GLN A 290 -13.87 -1.16 15.27
N THR A 291 -13.02 -2.17 15.48
CA THR A 291 -12.43 -2.95 14.39
C THR A 291 -12.65 -4.43 14.61
N ASN A 292 -12.72 -5.18 13.52
CA ASN A 292 -12.66 -6.63 13.57
C ASN A 292 -11.91 -7.15 12.34
N THR A 293 -11.40 -8.38 12.40
CA THR A 293 -10.51 -8.92 11.36
C THR A 293 -10.86 -10.36 11.03
N GLY A 294 -10.93 -10.66 9.73
CA GLY A 294 -10.97 -12.00 9.18
C GLY A 294 -9.61 -12.39 8.60
N VAL A 295 -9.27 -13.67 8.63
CA VAL A 295 -8.00 -14.21 8.10
C VAL A 295 -8.28 -15.25 7.04
N MET A 296 -7.48 -15.25 5.96
CA MET A 296 -7.49 -16.30 4.95
C MET A 296 -6.08 -16.56 4.43
N ALA A 297 -5.89 -17.71 3.77
CA ALA A 297 -4.64 -18.06 3.09
C ALA A 297 -4.85 -18.23 1.59
N VAL A 298 -3.86 -17.81 0.82
CA VAL A 298 -3.74 -18.09 -0.61
C VAL A 298 -2.48 -18.92 -0.83
N THR A 299 -2.66 -20.19 -1.20
CA THR A 299 -1.56 -21.08 -1.54
C THR A 299 -1.26 -20.98 -3.02
N VAL A 300 -0.07 -20.53 -3.36
CA VAL A 300 0.41 -20.44 -4.74
C VAL A 300 1.13 -21.75 -5.07
N VAL A 301 0.77 -22.39 -6.19
CA VAL A 301 1.38 -23.65 -6.65
C VAL A 301 1.82 -23.55 -8.11
N ASP A 302 2.91 -24.21 -8.46
CA ASP A 302 3.36 -24.35 -9.84
C ASP A 302 2.77 -25.63 -10.43
N GLY A 303 1.70 -25.48 -11.18
CA GLY A 303 0.99 -26.58 -11.85
C GLY A 303 1.14 -26.57 -13.37
N GLY A 304 1.96 -25.66 -13.93
CA GLY A 304 2.10 -25.50 -15.38
C GLY A 304 2.16 -24.03 -15.83
N GLY A 305 2.62 -23.15 -14.95
CA GLY A 305 2.82 -21.73 -15.21
C GLY A 305 1.60 -20.85 -14.91
N ALA A 306 1.51 -19.71 -15.59
CA ALA A 306 0.46 -18.71 -15.38
C ALA A 306 -0.87 -19.10 -16.06
N PHE A 307 -1.99 -18.84 -15.38
CA PHE A 307 -3.31 -18.79 -16.01
C PHE A 307 -3.41 -17.47 -16.81
N ALA A 308 -3.45 -17.56 -18.13
CA ALA A 308 -3.36 -16.40 -19.01
C ALA A 308 -4.15 -16.60 -20.30
N ILE A 309 -4.76 -15.55 -20.84
CA ILE A 309 -5.40 -15.54 -22.15
C ILE A 309 -4.32 -15.62 -23.23
N THR A 310 -4.43 -16.56 -24.14
CA THR A 310 -3.50 -16.80 -25.25
C THR A 310 -4.05 -16.36 -26.61
N ASN A 311 -5.38 -16.24 -26.75
CA ASN A 311 -6.03 -15.57 -27.88
C ASN A 311 -7.22 -14.74 -27.37
N PRO A 312 -7.20 -13.39 -27.60
CA PRO A 312 -6.22 -12.62 -28.39
C PRO A 312 -4.89 -12.43 -27.67
N SER A 313 -3.77 -12.58 -28.38
CA SER A 313 -2.41 -12.46 -27.84
C SER A 313 -1.75 -11.11 -28.17
N VAL A 314 -2.29 -10.35 -29.12
CA VAL A 314 -1.75 -9.08 -29.58
C VAL A 314 -2.65 -7.91 -29.19
N GLU A 315 -2.06 -6.71 -29.04
CA GLU A 315 -2.82 -5.49 -28.78
C GLU A 315 -3.66 -5.11 -30.02
N ASN A 316 -4.83 -4.54 -29.73
CA ASN A 316 -5.70 -3.91 -30.74
C ASN A 316 -6.12 -4.86 -31.86
N VAL A 317 -6.25 -6.18 -31.57
CA VAL A 317 -6.83 -7.10 -32.54
C VAL A 317 -8.23 -6.61 -32.92
N SER A 318 -8.51 -6.56 -34.23
CA SER A 318 -9.81 -6.11 -34.73
C SER A 318 -10.75 -7.30 -34.91
N TRP A 319 -11.89 -7.27 -34.23
CA TRP A 319 -12.95 -8.24 -34.37
C TRP A 319 -14.23 -7.61 -34.91
N ALA A 320 -14.99 -8.32 -35.74
CA ALA A 320 -16.25 -7.82 -36.26
C ALA A 320 -17.34 -7.90 -35.18
N PRO A 321 -18.16 -6.84 -35.00
CA PRO A 321 -19.32 -6.88 -34.10
C PRO A 321 -20.29 -8.02 -34.46
N GLY A 322 -20.81 -8.70 -33.45
CA GLY A 322 -21.72 -9.82 -33.59
C GLY A 322 -21.08 -11.10 -34.14
N SER A 323 -19.77 -11.10 -34.41
CA SER A 323 -19.08 -12.32 -34.90
C SER A 323 -18.84 -13.32 -33.77
N THR A 324 -18.66 -14.57 -34.17
CA THR A 324 -18.17 -15.61 -33.26
C THR A 324 -16.65 -15.66 -33.31
N GLN A 325 -16.00 -15.64 -32.15
CA GLN A 325 -14.56 -15.75 -31.98
C GLN A 325 -14.21 -16.89 -31.04
N THR A 326 -13.09 -17.56 -31.29
CA THR A 326 -12.56 -18.57 -30.37
C THR A 326 -11.53 -17.88 -29.46
N VAL A 327 -11.84 -17.82 -28.16
CA VAL A 327 -10.92 -17.39 -27.10
C VAL A 327 -10.16 -18.58 -26.61
N THR A 328 -8.85 -18.45 -26.40
CA THR A 328 -8.03 -19.51 -25.80
C THR A 328 -7.23 -18.99 -24.60
N TRP A 329 -6.94 -19.90 -23.68
CA TRP A 329 -6.15 -19.60 -22.47
C TRP A 329 -5.28 -20.78 -22.06
N ASN A 330 -4.18 -20.47 -21.35
CA ASN A 330 -3.42 -21.50 -20.67
C ASN A 330 -4.16 -21.92 -19.39
N VAL A 331 -4.55 -23.16 -19.31
CA VAL A 331 -5.24 -23.73 -18.13
C VAL A 331 -4.32 -23.79 -16.91
N ALA A 332 -2.98 -23.82 -17.11
CA ALA A 332 -1.97 -23.78 -16.05
C ALA A 332 -2.15 -24.88 -14.96
N GLY A 333 -2.67 -26.04 -15.33
CA GLY A 333 -2.94 -27.12 -14.39
C GLY A 333 -4.02 -26.82 -13.34
N THR A 334 -4.84 -25.79 -13.56
CA THR A 334 -5.82 -25.31 -12.58
C THR A 334 -7.02 -26.24 -12.36
N THR A 335 -7.21 -27.24 -13.21
CA THR A 335 -8.23 -28.29 -13.01
C THR A 335 -7.81 -29.38 -12.02
N ALA A 336 -6.54 -29.35 -11.57
CA ALA A 336 -5.93 -30.30 -10.65
C ALA A 336 -5.07 -29.54 -9.60
N ASN A 337 -4.06 -30.20 -9.02
CA ASN A 337 -3.02 -29.62 -8.17
C ASN A 337 -3.54 -28.90 -6.90
N GLY A 338 -4.71 -29.28 -6.40
CA GLY A 338 -5.34 -28.62 -5.26
C GLY A 338 -6.04 -27.30 -5.60
N ILE A 339 -5.94 -26.81 -6.85
CA ILE A 339 -6.69 -25.64 -7.37
C ILE A 339 -8.11 -26.07 -7.72
N ASN A 340 -8.27 -27.19 -8.43
CA ASN A 340 -9.52 -27.89 -8.71
C ASN A 340 -10.63 -27.00 -9.31
N THR A 341 -10.26 -26.07 -10.17
CA THR A 341 -11.17 -25.16 -10.88
C THR A 341 -11.63 -25.81 -12.19
N ALA A 342 -12.78 -26.46 -12.16
CA ALA A 342 -13.31 -27.18 -13.31
C ALA A 342 -13.91 -26.26 -14.38
N ASN A 343 -14.43 -25.10 -13.99
CA ASN A 343 -15.14 -24.17 -14.86
C ASN A 343 -14.64 -22.73 -14.71
N VAL A 344 -14.87 -21.92 -15.74
CA VAL A 344 -14.57 -20.50 -15.79
C VAL A 344 -15.76 -19.71 -16.34
N ASN A 345 -15.81 -18.42 -16.03
CA ASN A 345 -16.68 -17.45 -16.70
C ASN A 345 -15.86 -16.64 -17.70
N ILE A 346 -16.45 -16.32 -18.83
CA ILE A 346 -15.87 -15.41 -19.82
C ILE A 346 -16.71 -14.14 -19.86
N LEU A 347 -16.06 -13.03 -19.54
CA LEU A 347 -16.67 -11.72 -19.46
C LEU A 347 -16.06 -10.80 -20.51
N PHE A 348 -16.83 -9.82 -20.94
CA PHE A 348 -16.42 -8.84 -21.94
C PHE A 348 -16.73 -7.42 -21.47
N SER A 349 -15.80 -6.52 -21.72
CA SER A 349 -15.91 -5.10 -21.48
C SER A 349 -15.83 -4.34 -22.79
N THR A 350 -16.67 -3.34 -22.97
CA THR A 350 -16.64 -2.41 -24.11
C THR A 350 -16.10 -1.02 -23.74
N ASN A 351 -15.64 -0.86 -22.50
CA ASN A 351 -15.18 0.42 -21.92
C ASN A 351 -13.80 0.31 -21.24
N GLY A 352 -12.90 -0.44 -21.85
CA GLY A 352 -11.51 -0.56 -21.42
C GLY A 352 -11.29 -1.39 -20.15
N GLY A 353 -12.31 -2.08 -19.66
CA GLY A 353 -12.24 -2.86 -18.41
C GLY A 353 -12.91 -2.18 -17.22
N ALA A 354 -13.55 -1.02 -17.40
CA ALA A 354 -14.27 -0.35 -16.30
C ALA A 354 -15.47 -1.15 -15.80
N THR A 355 -16.20 -1.81 -16.72
CA THR A 355 -17.28 -2.74 -16.38
C THR A 355 -17.23 -3.97 -17.29
N PHE A 356 -17.70 -5.10 -16.80
CA PHE A 356 -17.75 -6.36 -17.53
C PHE A 356 -19.15 -6.94 -17.55
N THR A 357 -19.51 -7.55 -18.70
CA THR A 357 -20.74 -8.33 -18.88
C THR A 357 -20.35 -9.77 -19.18
N THR A 358 -20.98 -10.73 -18.53
CA THR A 358 -20.73 -12.15 -18.78
C THR A 358 -21.26 -12.54 -20.15
N LEU A 359 -20.38 -13.06 -21.02
CA LEU A 359 -20.74 -13.65 -22.31
C LEU A 359 -21.02 -15.15 -22.19
N VAL A 360 -20.19 -15.86 -21.42
CA VAL A 360 -20.35 -17.30 -21.17
C VAL A 360 -20.13 -17.56 -19.70
N SER A 361 -21.07 -18.21 -19.05
CA SER A 361 -20.96 -18.58 -17.64
C SER A 361 -20.73 -20.07 -17.49
N ASN A 362 -19.89 -20.42 -16.52
CA ASN A 362 -19.68 -21.80 -16.08
C ASN A 362 -19.29 -22.78 -17.23
N THR A 363 -18.43 -22.33 -18.15
CA THR A 363 -17.89 -23.18 -19.22
C THR A 363 -16.72 -24.03 -18.72
N PRO A 364 -16.45 -25.24 -19.32
CA PRO A 364 -15.29 -26.03 -18.94
C PRO A 364 -13.97 -25.23 -19.00
N ASN A 365 -13.11 -25.47 -18.03
CA ASN A 365 -11.77 -24.87 -17.98
C ASN A 365 -10.79 -25.78 -18.78
N ASP A 366 -11.03 -25.90 -20.08
CA ASP A 366 -10.29 -26.79 -21.00
C ASP A 366 -9.33 -26.04 -21.95
N GLY A 367 -9.28 -24.67 -21.81
CA GLY A 367 -8.36 -23.83 -22.58
C GLY A 367 -8.94 -23.22 -23.84
N SER A 368 -10.22 -23.45 -24.19
CA SER A 368 -10.81 -22.90 -25.42
C SER A 368 -12.33 -22.75 -25.31
N GLN A 369 -12.86 -21.64 -25.82
CA GLN A 369 -14.30 -21.41 -25.90
C GLN A 369 -14.65 -20.51 -27.08
N ALA A 370 -15.65 -20.91 -27.87
CA ALA A 370 -16.28 -20.01 -28.84
C ALA A 370 -17.24 -19.04 -28.13
N ILE A 371 -17.11 -17.74 -28.41
CA ILE A 371 -17.94 -16.69 -27.85
C ILE A 371 -18.60 -15.89 -28.96
N THR A 372 -19.81 -15.40 -28.75
CA THR A 372 -20.46 -14.42 -29.65
C THR A 372 -20.29 -13.03 -29.07
N LEU A 373 -19.70 -12.14 -29.86
CA LEU A 373 -19.41 -10.76 -29.45
C LEU A 373 -20.65 -9.87 -29.51
N PRO A 374 -20.67 -8.75 -28.73
CA PRO A 374 -21.69 -7.73 -28.88
C PRO A 374 -21.77 -7.17 -30.30
N SER A 375 -22.97 -6.76 -30.72
CA SER A 375 -23.20 -6.17 -32.04
C SER A 375 -22.83 -4.68 -32.12
N THR A 376 -22.64 -4.01 -30.99
CA THR A 376 -22.28 -2.59 -30.91
C THR A 376 -20.77 -2.42 -31.02
N PRO A 377 -20.25 -1.65 -31.96
CA PRO A 377 -18.82 -1.35 -32.06
C PRO A 377 -18.28 -0.61 -30.84
N ALA A 378 -17.06 -0.95 -30.43
CA ALA A 378 -16.36 -0.29 -29.33
C ALA A 378 -14.83 -0.38 -29.54
N PRO A 379 -14.08 0.74 -29.39
CA PRO A 379 -12.64 0.75 -29.69
C PRO A 379 -11.79 0.12 -28.59
N ASN A 380 -12.24 0.15 -27.35
CA ASN A 380 -11.48 -0.28 -26.16
C ASN A 380 -12.23 -1.40 -25.46
N CYS A 381 -12.00 -2.63 -25.90
CA CYS A 381 -12.63 -3.81 -25.30
C CYS A 381 -11.60 -4.68 -24.59
N ARG A 382 -12.08 -5.40 -23.56
CA ARG A 382 -11.27 -6.40 -22.82
C ARG A 382 -12.08 -7.67 -22.64
N LEU A 383 -11.40 -8.80 -22.70
CA LEU A 383 -11.90 -10.08 -22.18
C LEU A 383 -11.34 -10.30 -20.78
N MET A 384 -12.16 -10.87 -19.91
CA MET A 384 -11.71 -11.43 -18.64
C MET A 384 -12.17 -12.89 -18.59
N ILE A 385 -11.28 -13.77 -18.17
CA ILE A 385 -11.60 -15.15 -17.81
C ILE A 385 -11.39 -15.26 -16.30
N GLU A 386 -12.45 -15.53 -15.56
CA GLU A 386 -12.38 -15.69 -14.11
C GLU A 386 -12.77 -17.12 -13.71
N ALA A 387 -12.07 -17.62 -12.69
CA ALA A 387 -12.32 -18.94 -12.13
C ALA A 387 -13.70 -19.01 -11.44
N VAL A 388 -14.43 -20.09 -11.65
CA VAL A 388 -15.64 -20.38 -10.90
C VAL A 388 -15.26 -21.12 -9.62
N GLY A 389 -15.68 -20.55 -8.47
CA GLY A 389 -15.35 -21.11 -7.16
C GLY A 389 -13.92 -20.88 -6.69
N ASN A 390 -13.16 -20.01 -7.38
CA ASN A 390 -11.82 -19.60 -7.00
C ASN A 390 -11.64 -18.10 -7.26
N ILE A 391 -10.46 -17.53 -6.93
CA ILE A 391 -10.22 -16.08 -6.89
C ILE A 391 -9.31 -15.58 -8.02
N PHE A 392 -8.68 -16.45 -8.80
CA PHE A 392 -7.78 -16.04 -9.88
C PHE A 392 -8.53 -15.70 -11.17
N TYR A 393 -7.90 -14.86 -11.99
CA TYR A 393 -8.43 -14.42 -13.27
C TYR A 393 -7.31 -13.97 -14.22
N ALA A 394 -7.66 -13.86 -15.50
CA ALA A 394 -6.80 -13.28 -16.52
C ALA A 394 -7.56 -12.26 -17.36
N VAL A 395 -6.88 -11.22 -17.84
CA VAL A 395 -7.44 -10.18 -18.70
C VAL A 395 -6.67 -10.13 -20.01
N SER A 396 -7.39 -9.97 -21.13
CA SER A 396 -6.79 -9.84 -22.45
C SER A 396 -6.10 -8.48 -22.64
N LYS A 397 -5.25 -8.42 -23.64
CA LYS A 397 -4.87 -7.15 -24.28
C LYS A 397 -6.08 -6.45 -24.88
N ASN A 398 -5.92 -5.19 -25.31
CA ASN A 398 -7.01 -4.43 -25.90
C ASN A 398 -7.53 -5.07 -27.19
N ILE A 399 -8.86 -5.06 -27.35
CA ILE A 399 -9.58 -5.54 -28.54
C ILE A 399 -10.32 -4.36 -29.16
N ALA A 400 -10.26 -4.24 -30.47
CA ALA A 400 -11.04 -3.29 -31.25
C ALA A 400 -12.27 -4.02 -31.85
N LEU A 401 -13.46 -3.71 -31.37
CA LEU A 401 -14.68 -4.30 -31.89
C LEU A 401 -15.28 -3.38 -32.98
N GLY A 402 -15.13 -3.75 -34.24
CA GLY A 402 -15.58 -2.95 -35.39
C GLY A 402 -14.71 -1.75 -35.71
N TYR A 403 -13.53 -1.64 -35.13
CA TYR A 403 -12.55 -0.59 -35.43
C TYR A 403 -11.22 -1.23 -35.86
N THR A 404 -10.49 -0.50 -36.68
CA THR A 404 -9.11 -0.83 -37.04
C THR A 404 -8.20 0.28 -36.51
N PHE A 405 -7.19 -0.11 -35.75
CA PHE A 405 -6.17 0.83 -35.31
C PHE A 405 -5.06 0.94 -36.33
N THR A 406 -4.67 2.14 -36.63
CA THR A 406 -3.45 2.44 -37.37
C THR A 406 -2.46 3.07 -36.38
N SER A 407 -1.26 2.50 -36.29
CA SER A 407 -0.18 3.09 -35.51
C SER A 407 0.78 3.80 -36.44
N THR A 408 1.08 5.06 -36.16
CA THR A 408 2.09 5.84 -36.86
C THR A 408 3.09 6.39 -35.85
N CYS A 409 4.39 6.27 -36.17
CA CYS A 409 5.43 6.90 -35.36
C CYS A 409 5.76 8.26 -35.95
N ALA A 410 5.84 9.28 -35.10
CA ALA A 410 6.30 10.60 -35.48
C ALA A 410 7.32 11.09 -34.43
N THR A 411 8.36 11.79 -34.91
CA THR A 411 9.36 12.37 -34.02
C THR A 411 9.13 13.88 -33.94
N TYR A 412 9.05 14.37 -32.72
CA TYR A 412 8.96 15.79 -32.43
C TYR A 412 10.17 16.20 -31.61
N SER A 413 10.77 17.33 -31.94
CA SER A 413 12.00 17.78 -31.27
C SER A 413 11.93 19.27 -30.95
N ASN A 414 12.65 19.63 -29.89
CA ASN A 414 12.99 21.00 -29.58
C ASN A 414 14.49 21.06 -29.30
N ASN A 415 15.24 21.55 -30.27
CA ASN A 415 16.70 21.59 -30.25
C ASN A 415 17.27 22.94 -29.75
N THR A 416 16.41 23.81 -29.19
CA THR A 416 16.91 25.04 -28.55
C THR A 416 17.74 24.71 -27.32
N ASN A 417 18.82 25.43 -27.11
CA ASN A 417 19.64 25.22 -25.90
C ASN A 417 18.87 25.67 -24.66
N LEU A 418 19.00 24.89 -23.60
CA LEU A 418 18.45 25.20 -22.29
C LEU A 418 19.58 25.10 -21.25
N SER A 419 19.88 26.22 -20.59
CA SER A 419 20.84 26.20 -19.48
C SER A 419 20.19 25.61 -18.23
N ILE A 420 20.88 24.68 -17.61
CA ILE A 420 20.44 24.07 -16.33
C ILE A 420 21.16 24.82 -15.22
N PRO A 421 20.46 25.52 -14.34
CA PRO A 421 21.06 26.25 -13.23
C PRO A 421 21.64 25.26 -12.19
N ASP A 422 22.85 25.55 -11.70
CA ASP A 422 23.42 24.83 -10.58
C ASP A 422 22.64 25.13 -9.27
N GLY A 423 22.75 24.22 -8.32
CA GLY A 423 22.28 24.42 -6.95
C GLY A 423 23.01 25.57 -6.25
N THR A 424 22.33 26.19 -5.30
CA THR A 424 22.90 27.36 -4.57
C THR A 424 23.70 26.96 -3.32
N GLY A 425 23.82 25.66 -3.06
CA GLY A 425 24.59 25.09 -1.93
C GLY A 425 24.52 23.58 -1.87
N ALA A 426 25.18 22.99 -0.88
CA ALA A 426 25.17 21.53 -0.69
C ALA A 426 23.72 21.07 -0.41
N ASN A 427 23.23 20.11 -1.19
CA ASN A 427 21.87 19.57 -1.13
C ASN A 427 20.73 20.60 -1.39
N ILE A 428 21.04 21.74 -2.02
CA ILE A 428 20.02 22.69 -2.44
C ILE A 428 19.91 22.62 -3.96
N PRO A 429 18.80 22.13 -4.51
CA PRO A 429 18.64 22.03 -5.97
C PRO A 429 18.59 23.41 -6.62
N GLY A 430 19.06 23.49 -7.85
CA GLY A 430 18.88 24.65 -8.70
C GLY A 430 17.43 24.84 -9.11
N ASN A 431 17.11 26.03 -9.66
CA ASN A 431 15.77 26.30 -10.14
C ASN A 431 15.41 25.33 -11.29
N THR A 432 14.18 24.78 -11.22
CA THR A 432 13.64 23.93 -12.30
C THR A 432 13.51 24.75 -13.59
N VAL A 433 14.01 24.20 -14.68
CA VAL A 433 13.86 24.75 -16.02
C VAL A 433 13.03 23.81 -16.88
N GLN A 434 12.24 24.34 -17.78
CA GLN A 434 11.31 23.58 -18.62
C GLN A 434 11.57 23.82 -20.10
N LYS A 435 11.33 22.78 -20.89
CA LYS A 435 11.39 22.84 -22.34
C LYS A 435 10.18 22.14 -22.94
N THR A 436 9.39 22.87 -23.72
CA THR A 436 8.18 22.34 -24.31
C THR A 436 8.44 21.76 -25.69
N ILE A 437 7.91 20.57 -25.94
CA ILE A 437 7.80 19.97 -27.29
C ILE A 437 6.33 20.00 -27.67
N ASN A 438 6.00 20.66 -28.77
CA ASN A 438 4.64 20.67 -29.28
C ASN A 438 4.38 19.41 -30.12
N VAL A 439 3.36 18.65 -29.74
CA VAL A 439 2.89 17.45 -30.44
C VAL A 439 1.50 17.71 -31.00
N PRO A 440 1.40 18.15 -32.27
CA PRO A 440 0.10 18.50 -32.88
C PRO A 440 -0.74 17.29 -33.27
N ALA A 441 -0.17 16.08 -33.23
CA ALA A 441 -0.91 14.86 -33.55
C ALA A 441 -2.02 14.60 -32.53
N THR A 442 -3.16 14.14 -32.99
CA THR A 442 -4.29 13.71 -32.17
C THR A 442 -4.38 12.18 -32.16
N GLY A 443 -4.76 11.61 -31.05
CA GLY A 443 -4.90 10.15 -30.91
C GLY A 443 -4.50 9.67 -29.52
N THR A 444 -4.51 8.37 -29.33
CA THR A 444 -4.03 7.74 -28.10
C THR A 444 -2.55 7.38 -28.27
N ILE A 445 -1.74 7.80 -27.32
CA ILE A 445 -0.33 7.47 -27.28
C ILE A 445 -0.21 6.00 -26.82
N SER A 446 0.46 5.18 -27.64
CA SER A 446 0.76 3.78 -27.30
C SER A 446 2.17 3.58 -26.78
N ASP A 447 3.09 4.45 -27.17
CA ASP A 447 4.49 4.42 -26.73
C ASP A 447 5.14 5.81 -26.89
N VAL A 448 6.02 6.17 -25.96
CA VAL A 448 6.81 7.40 -26.00
C VAL A 448 8.27 7.07 -25.67
N ASN A 449 9.12 7.34 -26.65
CA ASN A 449 10.55 7.28 -26.46
C ASN A 449 11.13 8.71 -26.39
N VAL A 450 11.78 9.02 -25.28
CA VAL A 450 12.39 10.35 -25.08
C VAL A 450 13.90 10.25 -25.22
N THR A 451 14.47 11.09 -26.11
CA THR A 451 15.91 11.24 -26.26
C THR A 451 16.32 12.60 -25.73
N LEU A 452 17.22 12.60 -24.78
CA LEU A 452 17.81 13.80 -24.21
C LEU A 452 19.28 13.88 -24.66
N ALA A 453 19.71 15.04 -25.12
CA ALA A 453 21.08 15.34 -25.42
C ALA A 453 21.51 16.57 -24.60
N GLY A 454 22.57 16.45 -23.83
CA GLY A 454 23.08 17.52 -22.99
C GLY A 454 24.49 17.23 -22.48
N THR A 455 25.12 18.24 -21.93
CA THR A 455 26.38 18.14 -21.20
C THR A 455 26.20 18.70 -19.80
N HIS A 456 26.64 17.98 -18.79
CA HIS A 456 26.63 18.41 -17.40
C HIS A 456 27.90 17.90 -16.71
N THR A 457 28.44 18.68 -15.80
CA THR A 457 29.66 18.31 -15.06
C THR A 457 29.43 17.13 -14.11
N TYR A 458 28.22 17.05 -13.53
CA TYR A 458 27.79 15.98 -12.63
C TYR A 458 26.42 15.45 -13.08
N PHE A 459 26.40 14.45 -13.93
CA PHE A 459 25.18 13.92 -14.53
C PHE A 459 24.22 13.34 -13.49
N TRP A 460 24.74 12.80 -12.40
CA TRP A 460 23.95 12.22 -11.31
C TRP A 460 23.18 13.25 -10.45
N ASP A 461 23.48 14.53 -10.62
CA ASP A 461 22.78 15.61 -9.92
C ASP A 461 21.54 16.08 -10.69
N LEU A 462 21.25 15.48 -11.83
CA LEU A 462 20.11 15.85 -12.66
C LEU A 462 18.88 15.02 -12.31
N VAL A 463 17.77 15.69 -12.12
CA VAL A 463 16.44 15.08 -12.10
C VAL A 463 15.70 15.56 -13.35
N VAL A 464 15.30 14.61 -14.18
CA VAL A 464 14.57 14.91 -15.43
C VAL A 464 13.20 14.26 -15.37
N ALA A 465 12.16 15.02 -15.63
CA ALA A 465 10.81 14.52 -15.69
C ALA A 465 10.09 15.04 -16.97
N MET A 466 9.19 14.22 -17.47
CA MET A 466 8.25 14.60 -18.52
C MET A 466 6.91 14.91 -17.90
N ASN A 467 6.35 16.08 -18.23
CA ASN A 467 5.03 16.50 -17.77
C ASN A 467 4.03 16.44 -18.92
N HIS A 468 2.93 15.76 -18.75
CA HIS A 468 1.77 15.82 -19.64
C HIS A 468 0.90 17.05 -19.30
N PRO A 469 0.20 17.66 -20.28
CA PRO A 469 -0.67 18.82 -20.02
C PRO A 469 -1.78 18.61 -18.98
N ASP A 470 -2.18 17.37 -18.70
CA ASP A 470 -3.15 17.03 -17.66
C ASP A 470 -2.56 17.02 -16.22
N GLY A 471 -1.26 17.29 -16.09
CA GLY A 471 -0.54 17.27 -14.82
C GLY A 471 0.18 15.96 -14.51
N THR A 472 0.02 14.93 -15.32
CA THR A 472 0.76 13.67 -15.14
C THR A 472 2.25 13.90 -15.34
N GLN A 473 3.06 13.48 -14.38
CA GLN A 473 4.52 13.55 -14.42
C GLN A 473 5.14 12.16 -14.46
N VAL A 474 6.15 11.98 -15.31
CA VAL A 474 6.95 10.76 -15.39
C VAL A 474 8.41 11.12 -15.23
N ALA A 475 9.08 10.57 -14.22
CA ALA A 475 10.52 10.70 -14.07
C ALA A 475 11.24 9.90 -15.16
N LEU A 476 12.24 10.52 -15.79
CA LEU A 476 13.04 9.93 -16.85
C LEU A 476 14.47 9.62 -16.38
N LEU A 477 14.94 10.36 -15.37
CA LEU A 477 16.27 10.25 -14.78
C LEU A 477 16.22 10.72 -13.33
#